data_60fe13785b1c142fb0e9f4cb0a0c99aa
#
_entry.id   60fe13785b1c142fb0e9f4cb0a0c99aa
#
_cell.length_a   1.000
_cell.length_b   1.000
_cell.length_c   1.000
_cell.angle_alpha   90.00
_cell.angle_beta   90.00
_cell.angle_gamma   90.00
#
_symmetry.space_group_name_H-M   'P 1'
#
loop_
_entity.id
_entity.type
_entity.pdbx_description
1 polymer ?
#
loop_
_entity_poly.entity_id
_entity_poly.type
_entity_poly.pdbx_seq_one_letter_code
_entity_poly.pdbx_strand_id
1 'polypeptide(L)'
;MSVPDPVSISRRSASSATTGPAAQPVYPGCDGRAPADGTTVLRMGLDVGSTTIKLVLLPERLPEAPAGARPDPMSGSPVSPVFAEYRRHNADVRGELTRLLGEVARAYPGAVVRGAVTGSAGLSLATLMGLPFVQEVIAETETVRVCDPQADVVIELGGEDAKITYLHPTPEQRMNGTCAGGTGAFIDQMAQLLHTDAAGLDDLASRYATLYPIASRCGVFAKSDIQPLINQGAAGEDLAASVLQAVVTQTIAGLACGRPIRGHVMFLGGPLHFLPQLRAAFERTLADQVDSFTCPDNAQLYVAIGAALLSSGEPTPISELSTRLSTRKALSLGTSRMRPLFKDTAELEAFRERHARAHIERAHWPVPDEPAEKEPGGPDDELDDEAPDASSASGGEFRDGDCFLGIDAGSTTIKAVVLDGRGRIVWEHYAGNEGDPVTAAV
;
A
#
# COMPACT_ATOMS: atom_id res chain seq x y z
N MET A 1 13.93 -37.50 39.62
CA MET A 1 13.91 -36.14 39.08
C MET A 1 12.94 -36.16 37.92
N SER A 2 11.76 -35.60 38.16
CA SER A 2 10.64 -35.67 37.22
C SER A 2 10.80 -34.62 36.15
N VAL A 3 10.62 -35.03 34.89
CA VAL A 3 10.55 -34.15 33.70
C VAL A 3 9.15 -33.53 33.71
N PRO A 4 8.99 -32.22 33.54
CA PRO A 4 7.67 -31.60 33.42
C PRO A 4 7.10 -31.79 32.00
N ASP A 5 5.78 -32.02 31.93
CA ASP A 5 4.96 -32.21 30.77
C ASP A 5 4.98 -30.98 29.82
N PRO A 6 4.85 -31.19 28.50
CA PRO A 6 4.77 -30.09 27.54
C PRO A 6 3.43 -29.36 27.65
N VAL A 7 3.54 -28.05 27.85
CA VAL A 7 2.40 -27.12 27.87
C VAL A 7 1.73 -27.10 26.50
N SER A 8 0.48 -27.52 26.46
CA SER A 8 -0.39 -27.41 25.28
C SER A 8 -0.62 -25.94 24.93
N ILE A 9 -0.03 -25.49 23.84
CA ILE A 9 -0.32 -24.18 23.25
C ILE A 9 -1.66 -24.30 22.51
N SER A 10 -2.72 -23.85 23.15
CA SER A 10 -4.02 -23.64 22.56
C SER A 10 -3.87 -22.71 21.35
N ARG A 11 -4.19 -23.23 20.14
CA ARG A 11 -4.39 -22.42 18.93
C ARG A 11 -5.51 -21.42 19.22
N ARG A 12 -5.16 -20.19 19.54
CA ARG A 12 -6.08 -19.07 19.40
C ARG A 12 -6.24 -18.81 17.90
N SER A 13 -7.40 -19.16 17.36
CA SER A 13 -7.87 -18.71 16.08
C SER A 13 -7.68 -17.19 15.99
N ALA A 14 -6.93 -16.74 15.00
CA ALA A 14 -6.88 -15.33 14.66
C ALA A 14 -8.30 -14.88 14.31
N SER A 15 -8.95 -14.25 15.27
CA SER A 15 -10.16 -13.48 15.06
C SER A 15 -9.78 -12.37 14.07
N SER A 16 -10.39 -12.39 12.91
CA SER A 16 -10.41 -11.24 12.01
C SER A 16 -10.91 -10.05 12.82
N ALA A 17 -10.01 -9.20 13.24
CA ALA A 17 -10.35 -7.91 13.78
C ALA A 17 -10.99 -7.13 12.62
N THR A 18 -12.32 -7.16 12.54
CA THR A 18 -13.10 -6.13 11.91
C THR A 18 -12.71 -4.84 12.64
N THR A 19 -11.83 -4.06 12.03
CA THR A 19 -11.63 -2.67 12.39
C THR A 19 -12.98 -2.00 12.21
N GLY A 20 -13.67 -1.76 13.32
CA GLY A 20 -14.82 -0.87 13.34
C GLY A 20 -14.40 0.47 12.74
N PRO A 21 -15.35 1.27 12.20
CA PRO A 21 -15.02 2.54 11.62
C PRO A 21 -14.20 3.33 12.65
N ALA A 22 -12.97 3.72 12.25
CA ALA A 22 -12.13 4.60 13.04
C ALA A 22 -13.00 5.82 13.39
N ALA A 23 -12.98 6.22 14.65
CA ALA A 23 -13.73 7.40 15.11
C ALA A 23 -13.34 8.55 14.19
N GLN A 24 -14.33 9.11 13.48
CA GLN A 24 -14.12 10.24 12.58
C GLN A 24 -13.49 11.38 13.40
N PRO A 25 -12.42 12.00 12.89
CA PRO A 25 -11.88 13.18 13.53
C PRO A 25 -13.01 14.23 13.60
N VAL A 26 -13.41 14.57 14.82
CA VAL A 26 -14.37 15.65 15.06
C VAL A 26 -13.61 16.95 14.83
N TYR A 27 -13.82 17.57 13.68
CA TYR A 27 -13.26 18.89 13.39
C TYR A 27 -14.00 19.92 14.25
N PRO A 28 -13.34 20.63 15.18
CA PRO A 28 -13.98 21.64 16.01
C PRO A 28 -14.48 22.81 15.15
N GLY A 29 -15.77 23.06 15.17
CA GLY A 29 -16.42 24.20 14.46
C GLY A 29 -17.54 23.81 13.50
N CYS A 30 -17.85 22.51 13.35
CA CYS A 30 -18.98 22.07 12.54
C CYS A 30 -20.17 21.70 13.42
N ASP A 31 -20.92 22.71 13.88
CA ASP A 31 -22.28 22.46 14.31
C ASP A 31 -23.07 22.08 13.07
N GLY A 32 -23.28 20.79 12.87
CA GLY A 32 -23.94 20.18 11.70
C GLY A 32 -25.42 20.58 11.54
N ARG A 33 -25.72 21.87 11.64
CA ARG A 33 -27.03 22.43 11.36
C ARG A 33 -27.06 22.92 9.93
N ALA A 34 -27.78 22.21 9.08
CA ALA A 34 -28.23 22.73 7.81
C ALA A 34 -28.96 24.09 8.06
N PRO A 35 -28.73 25.11 7.22
CA PRO A 35 -29.51 26.36 7.29
C PRO A 35 -31.00 26.07 7.18
N ALA A 36 -31.83 26.88 7.82
CA ALA A 36 -33.28 26.69 7.96
C ALA A 36 -34.06 26.78 6.64
N ASP A 37 -33.41 27.10 5.52
CA ASP A 37 -34.01 27.28 4.18
C ASP A 37 -33.81 26.09 3.23
N GLY A 38 -33.34 24.97 3.73
CA GLY A 38 -33.45 23.64 3.07
C GLY A 38 -32.44 23.33 1.97
N THR A 39 -31.65 24.27 1.47
CA THR A 39 -30.63 23.95 0.44
C THR A 39 -29.27 24.49 0.80
N THR A 40 -28.41 23.64 1.31
CA THR A 40 -27.00 23.99 1.60
C THR A 40 -26.15 23.79 0.36
N VAL A 41 -25.55 24.87 -0.13
CA VAL A 41 -24.54 24.82 -1.19
C VAL A 41 -23.15 24.61 -0.55
N LEU A 42 -22.43 23.58 -0.99
CA LEU A 42 -21.08 23.27 -0.53
C LEU A 42 -20.12 23.24 -1.71
N ARG A 43 -18.84 23.43 -1.46
CA ARG A 43 -17.77 23.17 -2.43
C ARG A 43 -17.23 21.77 -2.21
N MET A 44 -17.21 20.95 -3.25
CA MET A 44 -16.69 19.58 -3.19
C MET A 44 -15.39 19.45 -3.99
N GLY A 45 -14.37 18.97 -3.33
CA GLY A 45 -13.13 18.52 -3.97
C GLY A 45 -13.00 17.01 -3.88
N LEU A 46 -12.75 16.37 -5.01
CA LEU A 46 -12.56 14.94 -5.13
C LEU A 46 -11.20 14.69 -5.76
N ASP A 47 -10.27 14.16 -4.96
CA ASP A 47 -8.97 13.67 -5.44
C ASP A 47 -9.00 12.15 -5.53
N VAL A 48 -8.84 11.63 -6.75
CA VAL A 48 -8.81 10.19 -7.02
C VAL A 48 -7.45 9.82 -7.57
N GLY A 49 -6.59 9.41 -6.66
CA GLY A 49 -5.25 8.91 -6.99
C GLY A 49 -5.26 7.42 -7.35
N SER A 50 -4.07 6.87 -7.56
CA SER A 50 -3.85 5.46 -7.92
C SER A 50 -4.23 4.46 -6.83
N THR A 51 -4.18 4.85 -5.55
CA THR A 51 -4.44 3.95 -4.40
C THR A 51 -5.58 4.43 -3.51
N THR A 52 -5.90 5.73 -3.53
CA THR A 52 -6.81 6.36 -2.55
C THR A 52 -7.78 7.33 -3.20
N ILE A 53 -8.94 7.47 -2.55
CA ILE A 53 -9.93 8.52 -2.82
C ILE A 53 -9.93 9.47 -1.62
N LYS A 54 -9.89 10.77 -1.89
CA LYS A 54 -10.10 11.82 -0.89
C LYS A 54 -11.26 12.67 -1.33
N LEU A 55 -12.20 12.87 -0.44
CA LEU A 55 -13.36 13.74 -0.66
C LEU A 55 -13.43 14.78 0.45
N VAL A 56 -13.52 16.03 0.05
CA VAL A 56 -13.61 17.17 0.96
C VAL A 56 -14.84 18.00 0.60
N LEU A 57 -15.60 18.41 1.61
CA LEU A 57 -16.62 19.43 1.49
C LEU A 57 -16.20 20.67 2.26
N LEU A 58 -16.26 21.82 1.62
CA LEU A 58 -16.03 23.13 2.21
C LEU A 58 -17.33 23.93 2.20
N PRO A 59 -17.50 24.89 3.12
CA PRO A 59 -18.56 25.89 3.00
C PRO A 59 -18.47 26.65 1.67
N GLU A 60 -19.59 27.06 1.09
CA GLU A 60 -19.61 27.88 -0.13
C GLU A 60 -18.82 29.18 0.03
N ARG A 61 -18.93 29.83 1.20
CA ARG A 61 -18.13 30.99 1.58
C ARG A 61 -17.14 30.59 2.65
N LEU A 62 -15.87 30.75 2.34
CA LEU A 62 -14.84 30.62 3.35
C LEU A 62 -14.85 31.80 4.31
N PRO A 63 -14.48 31.62 5.59
CA PRO A 63 -14.26 32.74 6.49
C PRO A 63 -13.22 33.68 5.88
N GLU A 64 -13.55 34.98 5.83
CA GLU A 64 -12.56 35.99 5.44
C GLU A 64 -11.45 36.00 6.49
N ALA A 65 -10.21 35.80 6.07
CA ALA A 65 -9.08 36.05 6.95
C ALA A 65 -9.11 37.52 7.38
N PRO A 66 -8.93 37.84 8.67
CA PRO A 66 -8.87 39.22 9.11
C PRO A 66 -7.81 39.98 8.31
N ALA A 67 -8.18 41.12 7.74
CA ALA A 67 -7.29 41.93 6.92
C ALA A 67 -6.00 42.26 7.71
N GLY A 68 -4.86 41.77 7.23
CA GLY A 68 -3.55 41.96 7.87
C GLY A 68 -3.13 40.90 8.90
N ALA A 69 -3.96 39.90 9.18
CA ALA A 69 -3.52 38.76 9.98
C ALA A 69 -2.57 37.90 9.14
N ARG A 70 -1.33 37.80 9.57
CA ARG A 70 -0.47 36.71 9.08
C ARG A 70 -1.06 35.41 9.59
N PRO A 71 -1.26 34.39 8.75
CA PRO A 71 -1.63 33.07 9.24
C PRO A 71 -0.56 32.65 10.26
N ASP A 72 -0.99 32.45 11.51
CA ASP A 72 -0.15 31.86 12.52
C ASP A 72 -0.08 30.36 12.19
N PRO A 73 1.10 29.78 11.91
CA PRO A 73 1.24 28.35 11.64
C PRO A 73 0.70 27.47 12.78
N MET A 74 0.55 28.02 13.98
CA MET A 74 0.03 27.38 15.17
C MET A 74 -1.50 27.59 15.38
N SER A 75 -2.15 28.43 14.58
CA SER A 75 -3.57 28.82 14.82
C SER A 75 -4.60 27.98 14.03
N GLY A 76 -4.19 26.90 13.40
CA GLY A 76 -5.05 26.06 12.57
C GLY A 76 -5.19 26.55 11.13
N SER A 77 -5.49 25.63 10.21
CA SER A 77 -5.69 25.97 8.79
C SER A 77 -6.85 26.97 8.62
N PRO A 78 -6.69 28.04 7.80
CA PRO A 78 -7.78 28.96 7.48
C PRO A 78 -8.91 28.26 6.70
N VAL A 79 -8.69 27.06 6.22
CA VAL A 79 -9.67 26.23 5.51
C VAL A 79 -9.97 24.99 6.33
N SER A 80 -11.17 24.97 6.93
CA SER A 80 -11.67 23.84 7.70
C SER A 80 -12.77 23.11 6.92
N PRO A 81 -12.56 21.86 6.48
CA PRO A 81 -13.60 21.07 5.85
C PRO A 81 -14.78 20.81 6.80
N VAL A 82 -16.02 20.89 6.29
CA VAL A 82 -17.21 20.42 7.02
C VAL A 82 -17.36 18.91 6.93
N PHE A 83 -16.73 18.30 5.94
CA PHE A 83 -16.59 16.87 5.77
C PHE A 83 -15.27 16.57 5.07
N ALA A 84 -14.56 15.55 5.52
CA ALA A 84 -13.36 15.06 4.88
C ALA A 84 -13.25 13.55 5.05
N GLU A 85 -12.84 12.86 3.99
CA GLU A 85 -12.66 11.42 4.00
C GLU A 85 -11.43 11.05 3.16
N TYR A 86 -10.67 10.08 3.66
CA TYR A 86 -9.50 9.50 3.01
C TYR A 86 -9.65 7.98 3.01
N ARG A 87 -9.80 7.36 1.84
CA ARG A 87 -10.04 5.90 1.72
C ARG A 87 -9.17 5.24 0.68
N ARG A 88 -8.72 4.02 0.97
CA ARG A 88 -8.14 3.13 -0.05
C ARG A 88 -9.26 2.52 -0.88
N HIS A 89 -9.11 2.54 -2.20
CA HIS A 89 -10.12 1.97 -3.12
C HIS A 89 -9.83 0.53 -3.53
N ASN A 90 -8.68 -0.03 -3.22
CA ASN A 90 -8.29 -1.43 -3.51
C ASN A 90 -8.65 -1.86 -4.95
N ALA A 91 -8.34 -1.00 -5.94
CA ALA A 91 -8.67 -1.13 -7.36
C ALA A 91 -10.18 -1.05 -7.71
N ASP A 92 -11.09 -0.92 -6.75
CA ASP A 92 -12.53 -0.67 -6.98
C ASP A 92 -12.88 0.82 -6.81
N VAL A 93 -12.26 1.67 -7.61
CA VAL A 93 -12.44 3.14 -7.56
C VAL A 93 -13.90 3.53 -7.66
N ARG A 94 -14.62 2.94 -8.62
CA ARG A 94 -16.02 3.32 -8.92
C ARG A 94 -16.98 2.88 -7.82
N GLY A 95 -16.83 1.66 -7.32
CA GLY A 95 -17.64 1.13 -6.23
C GLY A 95 -17.43 1.91 -4.95
N GLU A 96 -16.16 2.18 -4.59
CA GLU A 96 -15.83 2.93 -3.38
C GLU A 96 -16.33 4.38 -3.44
N LEU A 97 -16.14 5.05 -4.58
CA LEU A 97 -16.64 6.40 -4.76
C LEU A 97 -18.17 6.46 -4.72
N THR A 98 -18.86 5.48 -5.31
CA THR A 98 -20.33 5.42 -5.24
C THR A 98 -20.82 5.25 -3.81
N ARG A 99 -20.16 4.39 -3.01
CA ARG A 99 -20.46 4.20 -1.58
C ARG A 99 -20.23 5.49 -0.80
N LEU A 100 -19.08 6.14 -0.99
CA LEU A 100 -18.71 7.38 -0.31
C LEU A 100 -19.71 8.50 -0.61
N LEU A 101 -20.06 8.72 -1.88
CA LEU A 101 -21.08 9.73 -2.24
C LEU A 101 -22.46 9.41 -1.66
N GLY A 102 -22.82 8.13 -1.57
CA GLY A 102 -24.04 7.69 -0.92
C GLY A 102 -24.05 7.96 0.59
N GLU A 103 -22.93 7.84 1.26
CA GLU A 103 -22.76 8.18 2.68
C GLU A 103 -22.88 9.70 2.89
N VAL A 104 -22.19 10.48 2.06
CA VAL A 104 -22.27 11.95 2.09
C VAL A 104 -23.70 12.43 1.84
N ALA A 105 -24.40 11.87 0.85
CA ALA A 105 -25.79 12.24 0.57
C ALA A 105 -26.74 11.93 1.74
N ARG A 106 -26.47 10.91 2.53
CA ARG A 106 -27.22 10.59 3.75
C ARG A 106 -26.86 11.51 4.92
N ALA A 107 -25.59 11.89 5.05
CA ALA A 107 -25.12 12.80 6.08
C ALA A 107 -25.58 14.26 5.84
N TYR A 108 -25.74 14.64 4.57
CA TYR A 108 -26.15 16.01 4.15
C TYR A 108 -27.37 15.92 3.23
N PRO A 109 -28.57 15.58 3.74
CA PRO A 109 -29.78 15.46 2.95
C PRO A 109 -30.14 16.78 2.27
N GLY A 110 -30.37 16.77 0.96
CA GLY A 110 -30.70 17.95 0.18
C GLY A 110 -29.56 18.90 -0.14
N ALA A 111 -28.34 18.61 0.28
CA ALA A 111 -27.17 19.39 -0.08
C ALA A 111 -26.86 19.31 -1.58
N VAL A 112 -26.52 20.47 -2.14
CA VAL A 112 -25.99 20.59 -3.50
C VAL A 112 -24.52 21.00 -3.46
N VAL A 113 -23.75 20.56 -4.43
CA VAL A 113 -22.30 20.84 -4.46
C VAL A 113 -21.87 21.49 -5.76
N ARG A 114 -21.02 22.49 -5.66
CA ARG A 114 -20.11 22.86 -6.76
C ARG A 114 -18.91 21.98 -6.62
N GLY A 115 -18.74 21.04 -7.55
CA GLY A 115 -17.70 20.03 -7.46
C GLY A 115 -16.56 20.26 -8.44
N ALA A 116 -15.34 19.81 -8.08
CA ALA A 116 -14.25 19.60 -9.00
C ALA A 116 -13.54 18.29 -8.67
N VAL A 117 -12.97 17.66 -9.69
CA VAL A 117 -12.27 16.38 -9.60
C VAL A 117 -10.81 16.58 -9.98
N THR A 118 -9.92 15.92 -9.28
CA THR A 118 -8.49 15.89 -9.54
C THR A 118 -7.94 14.48 -9.33
N GLY A 119 -6.65 14.29 -9.47
CA GLY A 119 -6.00 12.99 -9.28
C GLY A 119 -5.79 12.22 -10.58
N SER A 120 -4.87 11.26 -10.55
CA SER A 120 -4.44 10.48 -11.72
C SER A 120 -5.59 9.70 -12.39
N ALA A 121 -6.58 9.22 -11.63
CA ALA A 121 -7.79 8.57 -12.13
C ALA A 121 -8.96 9.56 -12.33
N GLY A 122 -8.77 10.85 -12.01
CA GLY A 122 -9.83 11.84 -11.91
C GLY A 122 -10.48 12.24 -13.23
N LEU A 123 -9.72 12.31 -14.33
CA LEU A 123 -10.22 12.85 -15.61
C LEU A 123 -11.44 12.09 -16.17
N SER A 124 -11.38 10.76 -16.13
CA SER A 124 -12.50 9.92 -16.59
C SER A 124 -13.72 10.04 -15.69
N LEU A 125 -13.50 10.16 -14.36
CA LEU A 125 -14.56 10.33 -13.37
C LEU A 125 -15.21 11.71 -13.48
N ALA A 126 -14.40 12.76 -13.68
CA ALA A 126 -14.90 14.12 -13.93
C ALA A 126 -15.90 14.12 -15.12
N THR A 127 -15.52 13.47 -16.22
CA THR A 127 -16.39 13.33 -17.40
C THR A 127 -17.66 12.54 -17.09
N LEU A 128 -17.57 11.43 -16.35
CA LEU A 128 -18.72 10.61 -15.95
C LEU A 128 -19.67 11.39 -15.04
N MET A 129 -19.12 12.15 -14.09
CA MET A 129 -19.89 12.92 -13.13
C MET A 129 -20.42 14.25 -13.72
N GLY A 130 -19.82 14.72 -14.83
CA GLY A 130 -20.14 16.01 -15.43
C GLY A 130 -19.60 17.18 -14.57
N LEU A 131 -18.43 16.98 -13.95
CA LEU A 131 -17.73 17.97 -13.14
C LEU A 131 -16.44 18.43 -13.84
N PRO A 132 -15.96 19.65 -13.56
CA PRO A 132 -14.66 20.12 -14.05
C PRO A 132 -13.52 19.27 -13.48
N PHE A 133 -12.47 19.09 -14.28
CA PHE A 133 -11.20 18.49 -13.86
C PHE A 133 -10.18 19.59 -13.59
N VAL A 134 -9.48 19.49 -12.46
CA VAL A 134 -8.39 20.37 -12.06
C VAL A 134 -7.10 19.54 -11.97
N GLN A 135 -6.01 20.05 -12.52
CA GLN A 135 -4.71 19.39 -12.40
C GLN A 135 -4.22 19.42 -10.95
N GLU A 136 -3.59 18.33 -10.49
CA GLU A 136 -3.11 18.18 -9.11
C GLU A 136 -2.19 19.32 -8.69
N VAL A 137 -1.22 19.72 -9.54
CA VAL A 137 -0.29 20.81 -9.24
C VAL A 137 -1.03 22.15 -9.00
N ILE A 138 -2.08 22.40 -9.76
CA ILE A 138 -2.87 23.63 -9.61
C ILE A 138 -3.68 23.58 -8.31
N ALA A 139 -4.30 22.44 -8.02
CA ALA A 139 -5.06 22.23 -6.78
C ALA A 139 -4.16 22.36 -5.54
N GLU A 140 -3.01 21.66 -5.53
CA GLU A 140 -2.02 21.72 -4.45
C GLU A 140 -1.55 23.16 -4.21
N THR A 141 -1.08 23.82 -5.28
CA THR A 141 -0.55 25.20 -5.19
C THR A 141 -1.60 26.19 -4.67
N GLU A 142 -2.86 26.04 -5.06
CA GLU A 142 -3.94 26.90 -4.57
C GLU A 142 -4.17 26.70 -3.07
N THR A 143 -4.17 25.47 -2.58
CA THR A 143 -4.31 25.20 -1.14
C THR A 143 -3.14 25.78 -0.36
N VAL A 144 -1.91 25.54 -0.82
CA VAL A 144 -0.71 26.10 -0.16
C VAL A 144 -0.74 27.61 -0.14
N ARG A 145 -1.10 28.26 -1.27
CA ARG A 145 -1.22 29.72 -1.35
C ARG A 145 -2.22 30.29 -0.32
N VAL A 146 -3.30 29.56 -0.04
CA VAL A 146 -4.33 30.00 0.92
C VAL A 146 -3.94 29.70 2.36
N CYS A 147 -3.37 28.51 2.61
CA CYS A 147 -3.13 27.98 3.95
C CYS A 147 -1.75 28.35 4.51
N ASP A 148 -0.71 28.35 3.65
CA ASP A 148 0.67 28.65 4.03
C ASP A 148 1.42 29.37 2.89
N PRO A 149 1.14 30.66 2.67
CA PRO A 149 1.75 31.42 1.59
C PRO A 149 3.26 31.68 1.78
N GLN A 150 3.85 31.24 2.89
CA GLN A 150 5.27 31.39 3.18
C GLN A 150 6.07 30.14 2.78
N ALA A 151 5.40 29.05 2.39
CA ALA A 151 6.06 27.84 1.93
C ALA A 151 6.90 28.12 0.68
N ASP A 152 8.14 27.66 0.67
CA ASP A 152 9.05 27.77 -0.48
C ASP A 152 9.06 26.47 -1.30
N VAL A 153 8.99 25.33 -0.63
CA VAL A 153 9.05 24.01 -1.25
C VAL A 153 8.00 23.09 -0.62
N VAL A 154 7.29 22.35 -1.44
CA VAL A 154 6.42 21.25 -1.02
C VAL A 154 7.07 19.93 -1.37
N ILE A 155 7.11 19.00 -0.43
CA ILE A 155 7.42 17.58 -0.67
C ILE A 155 6.13 16.81 -0.44
N GLU A 156 5.58 16.23 -1.50
CA GLU A 156 4.38 15.40 -1.45
C GLU A 156 4.71 13.94 -1.76
N LEU A 157 4.30 13.04 -0.88
CA LEU A 157 4.35 11.60 -1.15
C LEU A 157 2.94 11.03 -1.23
N GLY A 158 2.59 10.52 -2.40
CA GLY A 158 1.34 9.82 -2.66
C GLY A 158 1.47 8.30 -2.58
N GLY A 159 0.44 7.60 -3.07
CA GLY A 159 0.44 6.14 -3.17
C GLY A 159 1.48 5.61 -4.15
N GLU A 160 1.55 6.17 -5.34
CA GLU A 160 2.49 5.79 -6.40
C GLU A 160 3.32 6.98 -6.91
N ASP A 161 2.95 8.19 -6.52
CA ASP A 161 3.60 9.42 -6.92
C ASP A 161 4.41 10.02 -5.78
N ALA A 162 5.59 10.54 -6.11
CA ALA A 162 6.39 11.38 -5.25
C ALA A 162 6.66 12.70 -6.00
N LYS A 163 6.48 13.83 -5.34
CA LYS A 163 6.56 15.16 -5.96
C LYS A 163 7.38 16.12 -5.10
N ILE A 164 8.13 16.99 -5.76
CA ILE A 164 8.73 18.17 -5.15
C ILE A 164 8.25 19.38 -5.97
N THR A 165 7.56 20.30 -5.31
CA THR A 165 7.08 21.55 -5.92
C THR A 165 7.85 22.72 -5.32
N TYR A 166 8.62 23.42 -6.14
CA TYR A 166 9.24 24.68 -5.81
C TYR A 166 8.26 25.80 -6.13
N LEU A 167 7.87 26.58 -5.14
CA LEU A 167 6.77 27.54 -5.29
C LEU A 167 7.23 28.88 -5.85
N HIS A 168 8.49 29.24 -5.70
CA HIS A 168 9.04 30.52 -6.10
C HIS A 168 10.18 30.41 -7.12
N PRO A 169 10.33 31.41 -8.06
CA PRO A 169 9.43 32.56 -8.33
C PRO A 169 8.15 32.15 -9.07
N THR A 170 8.13 30.99 -9.70
CA THR A 170 6.98 30.39 -10.40
C THR A 170 6.92 28.92 -10.00
N PRO A 171 5.74 28.36 -9.72
CA PRO A 171 5.62 26.97 -9.35
C PRO A 171 6.26 26.04 -10.39
N GLU A 172 7.23 25.22 -9.95
CA GLU A 172 7.87 24.16 -10.73
C GLU A 172 7.73 22.85 -9.98
N GLN A 173 6.96 21.93 -10.54
CA GLN A 173 6.76 20.61 -9.95
C GLN A 173 7.61 19.58 -10.68
N ARG A 174 8.28 18.74 -9.91
CA ARG A 174 9.01 17.56 -10.36
C ARG A 174 8.38 16.33 -9.74
N MET A 175 8.14 15.32 -10.55
CA MET A 175 7.46 14.09 -10.16
C MET A 175 8.26 12.89 -10.62
N ASN A 176 8.17 11.78 -9.88
CA ASN A 176 8.72 10.51 -10.33
C ASN A 176 8.04 10.07 -11.65
N GLY A 177 8.80 9.40 -12.49
CA GLY A 177 8.28 8.83 -13.74
C GLY A 177 7.53 7.51 -13.50
N THR A 178 8.02 6.43 -14.09
CA THR A 178 7.38 5.10 -14.04
C THR A 178 7.73 4.27 -12.80
N CYS A 179 8.66 4.74 -11.97
CA CYS A 179 9.13 4.00 -10.78
C CYS A 179 8.42 4.49 -9.53
N ALA A 180 7.71 3.58 -8.84
CA ALA A 180 7.08 3.86 -7.56
C ALA A 180 8.06 3.86 -6.36
N GLY A 181 9.36 3.77 -6.58
CA GLY A 181 10.38 3.91 -5.53
C GLY A 181 10.26 5.26 -4.82
N GLY A 182 10.28 5.24 -3.49
CA GLY A 182 10.08 6.46 -2.70
C GLY A 182 8.62 6.87 -2.48
N THR A 183 7.66 5.98 -2.71
CA THR A 183 6.22 6.25 -2.57
C THR A 183 5.56 5.35 -1.55
N GLY A 184 4.26 5.58 -1.27
CA GLY A 184 3.49 4.74 -0.35
C GLY A 184 3.46 3.26 -0.76
N ALA A 185 3.34 2.96 -2.05
CA ALA A 185 3.36 1.59 -2.54
C ALA A 185 4.70 0.88 -2.27
N PHE A 186 5.82 1.61 -2.36
CA PHE A 186 7.13 1.08 -1.97
C PHE A 186 7.17 0.78 -0.47
N ILE A 187 6.67 1.71 0.37
CA ILE A 187 6.61 1.52 1.83
C ILE A 187 5.75 0.31 2.18
N ASP A 188 4.55 0.17 1.56
CA ASP A 188 3.67 -0.98 1.77
C ASP A 188 4.35 -2.32 1.39
N GLN A 189 5.11 -2.36 0.28
CA GLN A 189 5.86 -3.55 -0.14
C GLN A 189 6.98 -3.93 0.84
N MET A 190 7.69 -2.94 1.36
CA MET A 190 8.78 -3.18 2.32
C MET A 190 8.21 -3.58 3.69
N ALA A 191 7.09 -2.99 4.10
CA ALA A 191 6.39 -3.39 5.31
C ALA A 191 5.93 -4.86 5.25
N GLN A 192 5.38 -5.30 4.11
CA GLN A 192 5.03 -6.71 3.90
C GLN A 192 6.24 -7.65 3.99
N LEU A 193 7.41 -7.23 3.50
CA LEU A 193 8.64 -8.00 3.62
C LEU A 193 9.08 -8.20 5.09
N LEU A 194 8.76 -7.22 5.94
CA LEU A 194 9.00 -7.27 7.38
C LEU A 194 7.77 -7.76 8.17
N HIS A 195 6.81 -8.41 7.50
CA HIS A 195 5.59 -8.98 8.07
C HIS A 195 4.74 -8.00 8.88
N THR A 196 4.70 -6.74 8.44
CA THR A 196 3.93 -5.65 9.06
C THR A 196 3.21 -4.82 8.01
N ASP A 197 2.53 -3.76 8.43
CA ASP A 197 1.97 -2.70 7.59
C ASP A 197 2.78 -1.40 7.69
N ALA A 198 2.38 -0.36 6.96
CA ALA A 198 3.10 0.91 6.95
C ALA A 198 3.17 1.56 8.35
N ALA A 199 2.10 1.44 9.16
CA ALA A 199 2.09 1.97 10.52
C ALA A 199 3.02 1.19 11.44
N GLY A 200 3.02 -0.14 11.35
CA GLY A 200 3.94 -0.99 12.09
C GLY A 200 5.40 -0.81 11.66
N LEU A 201 5.64 -0.55 10.36
CA LEU A 201 6.99 -0.18 9.88
C LEU A 201 7.48 1.11 10.51
N ASP A 202 6.62 2.13 10.61
CA ASP A 202 6.96 3.42 11.25
C ASP A 202 7.19 3.24 12.76
N ASP A 203 6.37 2.43 13.44
CA ASP A 203 6.56 2.11 14.85
C ASP A 203 7.89 1.39 15.10
N LEU A 204 8.24 0.38 14.29
CA LEU A 204 9.55 -0.27 14.35
C LEU A 204 10.67 0.76 14.16
N ALA A 205 10.58 1.60 13.15
CA ALA A 205 11.59 2.61 12.85
C ALA A 205 11.81 3.60 14.00
N SER A 206 10.85 3.77 14.91
CA SER A 206 11.01 4.65 16.07
C SER A 206 12.08 4.20 17.07
N ARG A 207 12.48 2.92 17.03
CA ARG A 207 13.38 2.27 17.98
C ARG A 207 14.73 1.85 17.37
N TYR A 208 15.05 2.31 16.17
CA TYR A 208 16.27 1.91 15.48
C TYR A 208 17.55 2.37 16.22
N ALA A 209 18.60 1.58 16.10
CA ALA A 209 19.94 1.89 16.61
C ALA A 209 20.94 2.15 15.45
N THR A 210 20.77 1.51 14.30
CA THR A 210 21.69 1.55 13.17
C THR A 210 20.93 1.74 11.86
N LEU A 211 21.50 2.47 10.90
CA LEU A 211 21.00 2.59 9.54
C LEU A 211 21.88 1.80 8.58
N TYR A 212 21.29 0.92 7.80
CA TYR A 212 21.94 0.19 6.73
C TYR A 212 21.84 0.94 5.40
N PRO A 213 22.88 0.91 4.55
CA PRO A 213 22.78 1.44 3.20
C PRO A 213 21.89 0.53 2.34
N ILE A 214 20.70 1.01 2.01
CA ILE A 214 19.77 0.35 1.11
C ILE A 214 19.71 1.12 -0.20
N ALA A 215 19.72 0.42 -1.34
CA ALA A 215 19.64 1.05 -2.66
C ALA A 215 18.36 1.89 -2.79
N SER A 216 18.55 3.18 -2.96
CA SER A 216 17.48 4.17 -3.14
C SER A 216 17.12 4.34 -4.62
N ARG A 217 16.78 3.24 -5.33
CA ARG A 217 16.43 3.28 -6.76
C ARG A 217 15.06 2.68 -7.03
N CYS A 218 14.92 1.38 -6.99
CA CYS A 218 13.62 0.73 -7.17
C CYS A 218 13.42 -0.37 -6.12
N GLY A 219 12.16 -0.75 -5.88
CA GLY A 219 11.81 -1.76 -4.88
C GLY A 219 12.50 -3.11 -5.07
N VAL A 220 12.84 -3.48 -6.31
CA VAL A 220 13.58 -4.74 -6.59
C VAL A 220 14.99 -4.69 -6.01
N PHE A 221 15.74 -3.61 -6.26
CA PHE A 221 17.08 -3.47 -5.70
C PHE A 221 17.06 -3.29 -4.18
N ALA A 222 16.13 -2.48 -3.66
CA ALA A 222 15.97 -2.34 -2.21
C ALA A 222 15.71 -3.71 -1.54
N LYS A 223 14.81 -4.53 -2.13
CA LYS A 223 14.54 -5.87 -1.64
C LYS A 223 15.78 -6.77 -1.69
N SER A 224 16.59 -6.68 -2.75
CA SER A 224 17.83 -7.43 -2.88
C SER A 224 18.88 -7.04 -1.85
N ASP A 225 18.86 -5.79 -1.34
CA ASP A 225 19.75 -5.35 -0.28
C ASP A 225 19.23 -5.73 1.11
N ILE A 226 17.92 -5.68 1.32
CA ILE A 226 17.29 -5.99 2.62
C ILE A 226 17.37 -7.49 2.91
N GLN A 227 17.15 -8.34 1.91
CA GLN A 227 17.06 -9.79 2.13
C GLN A 227 18.33 -10.40 2.74
N PRO A 228 19.55 -10.07 2.29
CA PRO A 228 20.77 -10.53 2.96
C PRO A 228 20.90 -10.05 4.41
N LEU A 229 20.42 -8.83 4.71
CA LEU A 229 20.44 -8.30 6.08
C LEU A 229 19.48 -9.07 6.99
N ILE A 230 18.29 -9.41 6.51
CA ILE A 230 17.34 -10.28 7.23
C ILE A 230 18.01 -11.63 7.52
N ASN A 231 18.63 -12.24 6.50
CA ASN A 231 19.30 -13.54 6.64
C ASN A 231 20.51 -13.51 7.60
N GLN A 232 21.08 -12.34 7.84
CA GLN A 232 22.17 -12.11 8.79
C GLN A 232 21.66 -11.77 10.20
N GLY A 233 20.33 -11.70 10.41
CA GLY A 233 19.73 -11.39 11.70
C GLY A 233 19.76 -9.91 12.06
N ALA A 234 19.72 -9.00 11.07
CA ALA A 234 19.58 -7.57 11.33
C ALA A 234 18.26 -7.26 12.03
N ALA A 235 18.27 -6.37 13.01
CA ALA A 235 17.08 -6.00 13.76
C ALA A 235 16.01 -5.37 12.85
N GLY A 236 14.75 -5.75 13.06
CA GLY A 236 13.62 -5.24 12.28
C GLY A 236 13.47 -3.72 12.37
N GLU A 237 13.77 -3.16 13.53
CA GLU A 237 13.79 -1.72 13.82
C GLU A 237 14.79 -0.98 12.92
N ASP A 238 15.99 -1.52 12.78
CA ASP A 238 17.06 -0.96 11.95
C ASP A 238 16.72 -1.05 10.46
N LEU A 239 16.15 -2.18 10.05
CA LEU A 239 15.69 -2.38 8.67
C LEU A 239 14.56 -1.42 8.33
N ALA A 240 13.58 -1.25 9.22
CA ALA A 240 12.45 -0.33 9.02
C ALA A 240 12.94 1.11 8.86
N ALA A 241 13.81 1.59 9.75
CA ALA A 241 14.40 2.93 9.64
C ALA A 241 15.24 3.10 8.37
N SER A 242 15.97 2.07 7.97
CA SER A 242 16.79 2.07 6.74
C SER A 242 15.93 2.14 5.48
N VAL A 243 14.78 1.47 5.47
CA VAL A 243 13.76 1.58 4.40
C VAL A 243 13.24 3.01 4.29
N LEU A 244 12.83 3.63 5.40
CA LEU A 244 12.35 5.01 5.40
C LEU A 244 13.45 5.98 4.95
N GLN A 245 14.71 5.77 5.35
CA GLN A 245 15.84 6.55 4.86
C GLN A 245 16.08 6.37 3.35
N ALA A 246 15.87 5.17 2.81
CA ALA A 246 15.97 4.93 1.37
C ALA A 246 14.88 5.68 0.59
N VAL A 247 13.65 5.77 1.12
CA VAL A 247 12.55 6.61 0.57
C VAL A 247 12.99 8.06 0.48
N VAL A 248 13.54 8.62 1.57
CA VAL A 248 14.04 10.01 1.61
C VAL A 248 15.13 10.24 0.56
N THR A 249 16.12 9.36 0.53
CA THR A 249 17.25 9.47 -0.41
C THR A 249 16.78 9.38 -1.86
N GLN A 250 15.84 8.46 -2.14
CA GLN A 250 15.24 8.31 -3.47
C GLN A 250 14.48 9.57 -3.89
N THR A 251 13.66 10.13 -3.00
CA THR A 251 12.87 11.32 -3.28
C THR A 251 13.78 12.52 -3.57
N ILE A 252 14.75 12.78 -2.70
CA ILE A 252 15.66 13.92 -2.86
C ILE A 252 16.54 13.75 -4.11
N ALA A 253 17.26 12.63 -4.23
CA ALA A 253 18.17 12.42 -5.35
C ALA A 253 17.45 12.32 -6.69
N GLY A 254 16.28 11.65 -6.72
CA GLY A 254 15.51 11.41 -7.94
C GLY A 254 14.75 12.64 -8.44
N LEU A 255 14.26 13.50 -7.54
CA LEU A 255 13.38 14.61 -7.91
C LEU A 255 14.07 15.97 -7.83
N ALA A 256 14.85 16.25 -6.79
CA ALA A 256 15.55 17.50 -6.70
C ALA A 256 16.63 17.64 -7.78
N CYS A 257 17.25 16.53 -8.20
CA CYS A 257 18.28 16.50 -9.27
C CYS A 257 19.34 17.60 -9.09
N GLY A 258 19.83 17.79 -7.87
CA GLY A 258 20.83 18.78 -7.53
C GLY A 258 20.30 20.21 -7.28
N ARG A 259 19.00 20.48 -7.51
CA ARG A 259 18.40 21.75 -7.08
C ARG A 259 18.26 21.76 -5.56
N PRO A 260 18.78 22.81 -4.86
CA PRO A 260 18.68 22.86 -3.41
C PRO A 260 17.24 22.94 -2.92
N ILE A 261 16.92 22.17 -1.86
CA ILE A 261 15.68 22.29 -1.09
C ILE A 261 16.01 23.23 0.08
N ARG A 262 15.42 24.40 0.11
CA ARG A 262 15.73 25.47 1.08
C ARG A 262 14.48 26.23 1.48
N GLY A 263 14.59 27.02 2.55
CA GLY A 263 13.55 27.89 3.06
C GLY A 263 12.55 27.11 3.90
N HIS A 264 11.26 27.46 3.80
CA HIS A 264 10.19 26.80 4.51
C HIS A 264 9.67 25.60 3.69
N VAL A 265 9.85 24.39 4.20
CA VAL A 265 9.47 23.16 3.54
C VAL A 265 8.17 22.61 4.16
N MET A 266 7.18 22.33 3.29
CA MET A 266 5.91 21.75 3.68
C MET A 266 5.84 20.28 3.26
N PHE A 267 5.42 19.40 4.17
CA PHE A 267 5.18 17.98 3.94
C PHE A 267 3.72 17.72 3.68
N LEU A 268 3.41 17.10 2.53
CA LEU A 268 2.05 16.76 2.12
C LEU A 268 1.94 15.28 1.70
N GLY A 269 0.69 14.82 1.56
CA GLY A 269 0.36 13.46 1.14
C GLY A 269 0.25 12.46 2.30
N GLY A 270 -0.36 11.32 2.01
CA GLY A 270 -0.67 10.30 3.03
C GLY A 270 0.56 9.76 3.76
N PRO A 271 1.60 9.27 3.08
CA PRO A 271 2.82 8.77 3.75
C PRO A 271 3.43 9.78 4.72
N LEU A 272 3.58 11.04 4.32
CA LEU A 272 4.15 12.07 5.19
C LEU A 272 3.20 12.51 6.31
N HIS A 273 1.88 12.39 6.10
CA HIS A 273 0.91 12.68 7.16
C HIS A 273 0.89 11.59 8.24
N PHE A 274 0.86 10.30 7.83
CA PHE A 274 0.65 9.19 8.76
C PHE A 274 1.93 8.61 9.37
N LEU A 275 3.11 8.86 8.78
CA LEU A 275 4.38 8.25 9.19
C LEU A 275 5.35 9.30 9.75
N PRO A 276 5.31 9.55 11.08
CA PRO A 276 6.19 10.53 11.71
C PRO A 276 7.68 10.20 11.60
N GLN A 277 8.08 8.92 11.58
CA GLN A 277 9.47 8.55 11.40
C GLN A 277 9.99 8.83 9.99
N LEU A 278 9.11 8.75 8.98
CA LEU A 278 9.44 9.17 7.63
C LEU A 278 9.71 10.70 7.57
N ARG A 279 8.87 11.51 8.23
CA ARG A 279 9.13 12.96 8.35
C ARG A 279 10.45 13.23 9.06
N ALA A 280 10.69 12.60 10.19
CA ALA A 280 11.92 12.73 10.95
C ALA A 280 13.17 12.36 10.11
N ALA A 281 13.05 11.38 9.20
CA ALA A 281 14.13 11.04 8.27
C ALA A 281 14.38 12.15 7.23
N PHE A 282 13.33 12.81 6.70
CA PHE A 282 13.48 13.99 5.85
C PHE A 282 14.11 15.18 6.59
N GLU A 283 13.59 15.48 7.78
CA GLU A 283 14.07 16.57 8.63
C GLU A 283 15.56 16.39 8.95
N ARG A 284 15.97 15.19 9.38
CA ARG A 284 17.37 14.85 9.63
C ARG A 284 18.24 15.00 8.39
N THR A 285 17.75 14.61 7.22
CA THR A 285 18.53 14.63 5.98
C THR A 285 18.70 16.05 5.42
N LEU A 286 17.73 16.93 5.65
CA LEU A 286 17.69 18.29 5.11
C LEU A 286 18.03 19.37 6.17
N ALA A 287 18.35 18.99 7.40
CA ALA A 287 18.56 19.90 8.53
C ALA A 287 19.50 21.08 8.27
N ASP A 288 20.56 20.84 7.50
CA ASP A 288 21.58 21.86 7.21
C ASP A 288 21.18 22.83 6.08
N GLN A 289 20.05 22.60 5.40
CA GLN A 289 19.66 23.31 4.19
C GLN A 289 18.30 24.02 4.31
N VAL A 290 17.46 23.59 5.25
CA VAL A 290 16.06 24.01 5.40
C VAL A 290 15.90 24.85 6.67
N ASP A 291 15.20 25.97 6.56
CA ASP A 291 15.00 26.88 7.69
C ASP A 291 13.93 26.35 8.65
N SER A 292 12.88 25.72 8.11
CA SER A 292 11.78 25.14 8.91
C SER A 292 10.97 24.11 8.12
N PHE A 293 10.35 23.19 8.86
CA PHE A 293 9.45 22.16 8.32
C PHE A 293 8.06 22.30 8.88
N THR A 294 7.05 22.10 8.05
CA THR A 294 5.64 22.07 8.45
C THR A 294 4.93 20.86 7.85
N CYS A 295 4.15 20.17 8.66
CA CYS A 295 3.20 19.16 8.21
C CYS A 295 1.83 19.53 8.78
N PRO A 296 0.89 20.05 7.97
CA PRO A 296 -0.42 20.43 8.47
C PRO A 296 -1.27 19.22 8.85
N ASP A 297 -2.23 19.41 9.77
CA ASP A 297 -3.09 18.33 10.29
C ASP A 297 -3.90 17.60 9.20
N ASN A 298 -4.13 18.26 8.07
CA ASN A 298 -4.85 17.72 6.90
C ASN A 298 -3.96 17.58 5.65
N ALA A 299 -2.66 17.36 5.84
CA ALA A 299 -1.66 17.27 4.78
C ALA A 299 -2.03 16.27 3.66
N GLN A 300 -2.73 15.19 4.00
CA GLN A 300 -3.19 14.17 3.05
C GLN A 300 -4.38 14.62 2.19
N LEU A 301 -5.00 15.76 2.51
CA LEU A 301 -6.21 16.27 1.85
C LEU A 301 -5.96 17.54 1.00
N TYR A 302 -4.73 18.08 0.99
CA TYR A 302 -4.44 19.38 0.37
C TYR A 302 -4.86 19.45 -1.10
N VAL A 303 -4.61 18.40 -1.86
CA VAL A 303 -5.00 18.34 -3.28
C VAL A 303 -6.54 18.36 -3.43
N ALA A 304 -7.26 17.61 -2.58
CA ALA A 304 -8.73 17.63 -2.58
C ALA A 304 -9.30 18.98 -2.11
N ILE A 305 -8.67 19.62 -1.10
CA ILE A 305 -9.04 20.97 -0.66
C ILE A 305 -8.88 21.97 -1.81
N GLY A 306 -7.77 21.92 -2.54
CA GLY A 306 -7.53 22.79 -3.69
C GLY A 306 -8.55 22.58 -4.82
N ALA A 307 -8.91 21.35 -5.10
CA ALA A 307 -9.99 21.06 -6.03
C ALA A 307 -11.32 21.69 -5.56
N ALA A 308 -11.63 21.62 -4.26
CA ALA A 308 -12.82 22.28 -3.71
C ALA A 308 -12.75 23.81 -3.81
N LEU A 309 -11.59 24.40 -3.54
CA LEU A 309 -11.38 25.86 -3.68
C LEU A 309 -11.58 26.33 -5.12
N LEU A 310 -11.14 25.55 -6.08
CA LEU A 310 -11.24 25.83 -7.53
C LEU A 310 -12.54 25.31 -8.16
N SER A 311 -13.43 24.73 -7.36
CA SER A 311 -14.70 24.21 -7.86
C SER A 311 -15.55 25.30 -8.49
N SER A 312 -16.18 24.98 -9.61
CA SER A 312 -16.98 25.92 -10.40
C SER A 312 -18.19 25.22 -11.05
N GLY A 313 -19.01 25.98 -11.74
CA GLY A 313 -20.20 25.47 -12.43
C GLY A 313 -21.47 25.51 -11.59
N GLU A 314 -22.55 24.92 -12.10
CA GLU A 314 -23.84 24.90 -11.41
C GLU A 314 -23.86 23.89 -10.27
N PRO A 315 -24.46 24.22 -9.13
CA PRO A 315 -24.63 23.30 -8.03
C PRO A 315 -25.41 22.05 -8.45
N THR A 316 -24.92 20.89 -8.09
CA THR A 316 -25.52 19.59 -8.43
C THR A 316 -25.83 18.83 -7.14
N PRO A 317 -27.02 18.19 -7.01
CA PRO A 317 -27.31 17.31 -5.87
C PRO A 317 -26.28 16.19 -5.74
N ILE A 318 -25.79 15.92 -4.53
CA ILE A 318 -24.82 14.85 -4.28
C ILE A 318 -25.38 13.48 -4.71
N SER A 319 -26.67 13.24 -4.49
CA SER A 319 -27.36 12.03 -4.91
C SER A 319 -27.35 11.81 -6.44
N GLU A 320 -27.39 12.92 -7.20
CA GLU A 320 -27.31 12.85 -8.65
C GLU A 320 -25.92 12.44 -9.13
N LEU A 321 -24.85 12.90 -8.48
CA LEU A 321 -23.48 12.50 -8.78
C LEU A 321 -23.29 11.00 -8.59
N SER A 322 -23.82 10.43 -7.51
CA SER A 322 -23.82 8.98 -7.27
C SER A 322 -24.58 8.23 -8.37
N THR A 323 -25.74 8.75 -8.79
CA THR A 323 -26.52 8.16 -9.87
C THR A 323 -25.79 8.21 -11.21
N ARG A 324 -25.17 9.34 -11.57
CA ARG A 324 -24.39 9.47 -12.80
C ARG A 324 -23.23 8.45 -12.85
N LEU A 325 -22.55 8.21 -11.71
CA LEU A 325 -21.49 7.22 -11.58
C LEU A 325 -22.01 5.79 -11.78
N SER A 326 -23.16 5.44 -11.23
CA SER A 326 -23.69 4.08 -11.28
C SER A 326 -24.32 3.74 -12.64
N THR A 327 -24.94 4.68 -13.31
CA THR A 327 -25.74 4.44 -14.52
C THR A 327 -24.96 4.62 -15.83
N ARG A 328 -24.00 5.55 -15.90
CA ARG A 328 -23.23 5.80 -17.12
C ARG A 328 -22.23 4.64 -17.35
N LYS A 329 -22.21 4.11 -18.56
CA LYS A 329 -21.17 3.14 -18.96
C LYS A 329 -19.81 3.86 -18.86
N ALA A 330 -18.83 3.21 -18.23
CA ALA A 330 -17.47 3.69 -18.23
C ALA A 330 -17.04 3.91 -19.69
N LEU A 331 -16.52 5.11 -19.97
CA LEU A 331 -15.85 5.36 -21.24
C LEU A 331 -14.73 4.31 -21.34
N SER A 332 -14.81 3.44 -22.33
CA SER A 332 -13.74 2.53 -22.66
C SER A 332 -12.57 3.40 -23.13
N LEU A 333 -11.73 3.85 -22.19
CA LEU A 333 -10.41 4.34 -22.56
C LEU A 333 -9.75 3.16 -23.27
N GLY A 334 -9.42 3.31 -24.55
CA GLY A 334 -8.98 2.29 -25.50
C GLY A 334 -7.79 1.43 -25.09
N THR A 335 -7.80 0.94 -23.86
CA THR A 335 -6.89 -0.08 -23.36
C THR A 335 -7.23 -1.37 -24.08
N SER A 336 -6.33 -1.79 -24.96
CA SER A 336 -6.37 -3.10 -25.59
C SER A 336 -6.47 -4.16 -24.49
N ARG A 337 -7.67 -4.70 -24.31
CA ARG A 337 -7.86 -5.81 -23.36
C ARG A 337 -7.23 -7.04 -23.98
N MET A 338 -6.32 -7.64 -23.25
CA MET A 338 -5.82 -8.97 -23.60
C MET A 338 -7.00 -9.97 -23.59
N ARG A 339 -6.90 -11.00 -24.41
CA ARG A 339 -7.87 -12.10 -24.34
C ARG A 339 -7.82 -12.75 -22.96
N PRO A 340 -8.96 -13.25 -22.45
CA PRO A 340 -8.93 -14.11 -21.26
C PRO A 340 -7.92 -15.24 -21.44
N LEU A 341 -7.28 -15.64 -20.35
CA LEU A 341 -6.29 -16.73 -20.37
C LEU A 341 -6.88 -18.04 -20.89
N PHE A 342 -8.14 -18.28 -20.56
CA PHE A 342 -8.92 -19.42 -21.07
C PHE A 342 -10.16 -18.91 -21.78
N LYS A 343 -10.49 -19.52 -22.89
CA LYS A 343 -11.64 -19.18 -23.71
C LYS A 343 -12.97 -19.52 -23.00
N ASP A 344 -12.98 -20.66 -22.31
CA ASP A 344 -14.13 -21.19 -21.61
C ASP A 344 -13.69 -22.15 -20.47
N THR A 345 -14.66 -22.65 -19.71
CA THR A 345 -14.42 -23.57 -18.60
C THR A 345 -13.78 -24.88 -19.08
N ALA A 346 -14.13 -25.36 -20.27
CA ALA A 346 -13.57 -26.61 -20.80
C ALA A 346 -12.07 -26.49 -21.07
N GLU A 347 -11.61 -25.34 -21.58
CA GLU A 347 -10.16 -25.09 -21.78
C GLU A 347 -9.43 -24.99 -20.44
N LEU A 348 -10.03 -24.39 -19.42
CA LEU A 348 -9.48 -24.37 -18.06
C LEU A 348 -9.38 -25.79 -17.47
N GLU A 349 -10.40 -26.61 -17.62
CA GLU A 349 -10.41 -27.99 -17.15
C GLU A 349 -9.35 -28.83 -17.86
N ALA A 350 -9.27 -28.73 -19.18
CA ALA A 350 -8.21 -29.41 -19.95
C ALA A 350 -6.78 -28.95 -19.53
N PHE A 351 -6.62 -27.68 -19.16
CA PHE A 351 -5.35 -27.18 -18.59
C PHE A 351 -5.06 -27.85 -17.25
N ARG A 352 -6.03 -27.90 -16.35
CA ARG A 352 -5.90 -28.52 -15.02
C ARG A 352 -5.58 -30.01 -15.13
N GLU A 353 -6.27 -30.75 -16.00
CA GLU A 353 -6.02 -32.16 -16.23
C GLU A 353 -4.60 -32.44 -16.73
N ARG A 354 -4.11 -31.63 -17.70
CA ARG A 354 -2.72 -31.78 -18.17
C ARG A 354 -1.71 -31.58 -17.07
N HIS A 355 -1.96 -30.61 -16.17
CA HIS A 355 -1.04 -30.31 -15.06
C HIS A 355 -1.15 -31.33 -13.92
N ALA A 356 -2.35 -31.88 -13.69
CA ALA A 356 -2.54 -32.96 -12.71
C ALA A 356 -1.78 -34.24 -13.09
N ARG A 357 -1.60 -34.52 -14.39
CA ARG A 357 -0.82 -35.67 -14.88
C ARG A 357 0.69 -35.49 -14.66
N ALA A 358 1.16 -34.27 -14.38
CA ALA A 358 2.58 -33.99 -14.08
C ALA A 358 2.88 -34.08 -12.58
N HIS A 359 2.04 -34.77 -11.82
CA HIS A 359 2.25 -34.97 -10.39
C HIS A 359 3.36 -35.99 -10.15
N ILE A 360 4.31 -35.67 -9.29
CA ILE A 360 5.33 -36.61 -8.84
C ILE A 360 4.71 -37.53 -7.80
N GLU A 361 4.74 -38.82 -8.01
CA GLU A 361 4.24 -39.82 -7.04
C GLU A 361 5.10 -39.78 -5.78
N ARG A 362 4.43 -39.79 -4.62
CA ARG A 362 5.07 -39.86 -3.32
C ARG A 362 5.20 -41.31 -2.89
N ALA A 363 6.37 -41.71 -2.45
CA ALA A 363 6.56 -42.99 -1.78
C ALA A 363 5.92 -42.92 -0.38
N HIS A 364 5.02 -43.86 -0.08
CA HIS A 364 4.48 -44.00 1.27
C HIS A 364 5.49 -44.79 2.11
N TRP A 365 6.05 -44.15 3.14
CA TRP A 365 6.92 -44.83 4.10
C TRP A 365 6.04 -45.31 5.26
N PRO A 366 6.01 -46.63 5.56
CA PRO A 366 5.24 -47.12 6.70
C PRO A 366 5.81 -46.58 8.00
N VAL A 367 5.05 -45.79 8.72
CA VAL A 367 5.36 -45.40 10.09
C VAL A 367 5.13 -46.62 10.99
N PRO A 368 6.07 -47.05 11.86
CA PRO A 368 6.01 -48.32 12.57
C PRO A 368 4.82 -48.54 13.50
N ASP A 369 4.07 -47.48 13.86
CA ASP A 369 3.00 -47.53 14.86
C ASP A 369 1.58 -47.20 14.34
N GLU A 370 1.38 -47.04 13.02
CA GLU A 370 0.03 -46.90 12.47
C GLU A 370 -0.51 -48.24 11.97
N PRO A 371 -1.73 -48.68 12.40
CA PRO A 371 -2.32 -49.91 11.85
C PRO A 371 -2.63 -49.66 10.38
N ALA A 372 -2.14 -50.55 9.51
CA ALA A 372 -2.31 -50.48 8.07
C ALA A 372 -3.81 -50.35 7.71
N GLU A 373 -4.24 -49.18 7.20
CA GLU A 373 -5.52 -49.07 6.51
C GLU A 373 -5.46 -49.88 5.22
N LYS A 374 -6.35 -50.87 5.08
CA LYS A 374 -6.46 -51.70 3.88
C LYS A 374 -6.97 -50.79 2.75
N GLU A 375 -6.14 -50.60 1.76
CA GLU A 375 -6.57 -49.99 0.49
C GLU A 375 -7.59 -50.91 -0.24
N PRO A 376 -8.62 -50.33 -0.86
CA PRO A 376 -9.50 -51.10 -1.74
C PRO A 376 -8.77 -51.39 -3.03
N GLY A 377 -8.63 -52.71 -3.35
CA GLY A 377 -7.93 -53.20 -4.51
C GLY A 377 -8.41 -52.61 -5.85
N GLY A 378 -7.50 -52.00 -6.59
CA GLY A 378 -7.61 -51.65 -8.00
C GLY A 378 -6.91 -52.69 -8.86
N PRO A 379 -7.27 -52.90 -10.16
CA PRO A 379 -6.78 -53.97 -10.98
C PRO A 379 -5.31 -53.78 -11.38
N ASP A 380 -4.62 -54.95 -11.41
CA ASP A 380 -3.24 -55.11 -11.84
C ASP A 380 -3.01 -54.55 -13.26
N ASP A 381 -2.19 -53.51 -13.37
CA ASP A 381 -1.48 -53.16 -14.60
C ASP A 381 0.04 -53.32 -14.34
N GLU A 382 0.56 -54.44 -14.83
CA GLU A 382 2.00 -54.66 -14.96
C GLU A 382 2.56 -53.62 -15.95
N LEU A 383 3.26 -52.63 -15.45
CA LEU A 383 4.17 -51.79 -16.24
C LEU A 383 5.58 -52.08 -15.82
N ASP A 384 6.35 -52.65 -16.75
CA ASP A 384 7.79 -52.80 -16.65
C ASP A 384 8.48 -51.46 -16.47
N ASP A 385 8.83 -51.09 -15.23
CA ASP A 385 9.66 -49.95 -14.89
C ASP A 385 11.15 -50.38 -14.97
N GLU A 386 11.78 -50.20 -16.10
CA GLU A 386 13.24 -50.05 -16.14
C GLU A 386 13.59 -48.67 -15.55
N ALA A 387 13.99 -48.70 -14.27
CA ALA A 387 14.56 -47.52 -13.60
C ALA A 387 15.87 -47.11 -14.31
N PRO A 388 16.11 -45.79 -14.52
CA PRO A 388 17.38 -45.32 -15.06
C PRO A 388 18.51 -45.71 -14.12
N ASP A 389 19.54 -46.34 -14.69
CA ASP A 389 20.75 -46.82 -14.02
C ASP A 389 21.46 -45.69 -13.24
N ALA A 390 21.34 -45.72 -11.92
CA ALA A 390 21.97 -44.79 -10.98
C ALA A 390 23.46 -45.13 -10.69
N SER A 391 24.16 -45.81 -11.64
CA SER A 391 25.50 -46.35 -11.41
C SER A 391 26.67 -45.38 -11.57
N SER A 392 26.45 -44.05 -11.60
CA SER A 392 27.52 -43.04 -11.71
C SER A 392 27.78 -42.18 -10.49
N ALA A 393 27.17 -42.45 -9.35
CA ALA A 393 27.51 -41.80 -8.09
C ALA A 393 28.44 -42.70 -7.28
N SER A 394 29.62 -42.20 -7.00
CA SER A 394 30.73 -42.87 -6.27
C SER A 394 30.28 -43.65 -5.03
N GLY A 395 30.41 -44.95 -5.10
CA GLY A 395 30.53 -46.03 -4.19
C GLY A 395 30.40 -45.84 -2.68
N GLY A 396 29.18 -45.70 -2.17
CA GLY A 396 28.81 -46.11 -0.82
C GLY A 396 27.74 -47.20 -0.92
N GLU A 397 27.95 -48.39 -0.29
CA GLU A 397 26.90 -49.39 -0.15
C GLU A 397 25.78 -48.80 0.72
N PHE A 398 24.62 -48.46 0.11
CA PHE A 398 23.43 -48.03 0.85
C PHE A 398 22.82 -49.20 1.59
N ARG A 399 22.59 -49.08 2.89
CA ARG A 399 21.87 -50.07 3.68
C ARG A 399 20.37 -49.87 3.52
N ASP A 400 19.62 -50.96 3.59
CA ASP A 400 18.16 -50.89 3.62
C ASP A 400 17.75 -50.11 4.88
N GLY A 401 17.12 -48.94 4.68
CA GLY A 401 16.76 -47.99 5.75
C GLY A 401 17.58 -46.67 5.76
N ASP A 402 18.60 -46.53 4.91
CA ASP A 402 19.32 -45.26 4.78
C ASP A 402 18.40 -44.19 4.14
N CYS A 403 18.36 -43.00 4.73
CA CYS A 403 17.62 -41.84 4.24
C CYS A 403 18.56 -40.67 4.01
N PHE A 404 18.22 -39.83 3.03
CA PHE A 404 18.97 -38.65 2.68
C PHE A 404 18.10 -37.41 2.93
N LEU A 405 18.59 -36.52 3.79
CA LEU A 405 17.94 -35.26 4.07
C LEU A 405 18.55 -34.17 3.19
N GLY A 406 17.70 -33.51 2.38
CA GLY A 406 18.03 -32.29 1.65
C GLY A 406 17.30 -31.11 2.24
N ILE A 407 18.03 -30.02 2.51
CA ILE A 407 17.44 -28.76 3.01
C ILE A 407 17.81 -27.64 2.04
N ASP A 408 16.80 -26.89 1.57
CA ASP A 408 16.95 -25.65 0.84
C ASP A 408 16.41 -24.51 1.71
N ALA A 409 17.31 -23.74 2.32
CA ALA A 409 16.99 -22.58 3.11
C ALA A 409 17.07 -21.33 2.22
N GLY A 410 15.92 -20.96 1.65
CA GLY A 410 15.78 -19.76 0.83
C GLY A 410 15.56 -18.51 1.67
N SER A 411 15.57 -17.36 1.02
CA SER A 411 15.37 -16.06 1.66
C SER A 411 13.93 -15.82 2.20
N THR A 412 12.95 -16.54 1.66
CA THR A 412 11.53 -16.39 2.05
C THR A 412 10.88 -17.69 2.46
N THR A 413 11.45 -18.82 2.04
CA THR A 413 10.89 -20.15 2.29
C THR A 413 11.97 -21.14 2.65
N ILE A 414 11.62 -22.12 3.45
CA ILE A 414 12.43 -23.28 3.70
C ILE A 414 11.76 -24.52 3.10
N LYS A 415 12.57 -25.40 2.53
CA LYS A 415 12.14 -26.68 1.98
C LYS A 415 13.05 -27.75 2.53
N ALA A 416 12.47 -28.85 2.95
CA ALA A 416 13.21 -30.01 3.35
C ALA A 416 12.58 -31.25 2.73
N VAL A 417 13.41 -32.17 2.26
CA VAL A 417 12.96 -33.45 1.72
C VAL A 417 13.79 -34.57 2.32
N VAL A 418 13.16 -35.70 2.58
CA VAL A 418 13.84 -36.94 2.94
C VAL A 418 13.61 -37.93 1.80
N LEU A 419 14.69 -38.45 1.29
CA LEU A 419 14.69 -39.49 0.24
C LEU A 419 15.07 -40.83 0.84
N ASP A 420 14.46 -41.92 0.36
CA ASP A 420 14.94 -43.28 0.66
C ASP A 420 16.17 -43.65 -0.20
N GLY A 421 16.76 -44.83 0.05
CA GLY A 421 17.91 -45.33 -0.71
C GLY A 421 17.63 -45.56 -2.20
N ARG A 422 16.40 -45.48 -2.65
CA ARG A 422 15.99 -45.57 -4.07
C ARG A 422 15.69 -44.22 -4.70
N GLY A 423 15.91 -43.10 -3.95
CA GLY A 423 15.66 -41.74 -4.42
C GLY A 423 14.20 -41.32 -4.39
N ARG A 424 13.29 -42.07 -3.75
CA ARG A 424 11.88 -41.71 -3.63
C ARG A 424 11.69 -40.78 -2.44
N ILE A 425 10.82 -39.74 -2.56
CA ILE A 425 10.49 -38.84 -1.49
C ILE A 425 9.61 -39.56 -0.46
N VAL A 426 10.10 -39.68 0.78
CA VAL A 426 9.39 -40.31 1.91
C VAL A 426 8.80 -39.26 2.83
N TRP A 427 9.35 -38.04 2.86
CA TRP A 427 8.84 -36.89 3.61
C TRP A 427 9.25 -35.60 2.93
N GLU A 428 8.40 -34.59 3.05
CA GLU A 428 8.69 -33.24 2.58
C GLU A 428 8.10 -32.18 3.48
N HIS A 429 8.75 -31.04 3.51
CA HIS A 429 8.28 -29.83 4.18
C HIS A 429 8.48 -28.60 3.29
N TYR A 430 7.49 -27.74 3.22
CA TYR A 430 7.57 -26.45 2.55
C TYR A 430 6.83 -25.41 3.38
N ALA A 431 7.55 -24.41 3.89
CA ALA A 431 6.99 -23.34 4.70
C ALA A 431 7.66 -21.99 4.43
N GLY A 432 6.99 -20.91 4.81
CA GLY A 432 7.62 -19.59 4.95
C GLY A 432 8.62 -19.63 6.11
N ASN A 433 9.74 -18.92 5.97
CA ASN A 433 10.77 -18.83 7.03
C ASN A 433 10.58 -17.62 7.95
N GLU A 434 9.50 -16.84 7.77
CA GLU A 434 9.14 -15.66 8.58
C GLU A 434 10.31 -14.65 8.80
N GLY A 435 11.26 -14.62 7.85
CA GLY A 435 12.45 -13.78 7.94
C GLY A 435 13.61 -14.37 8.76
N ASP A 436 13.45 -15.56 9.34
CA ASP A 436 14.50 -16.27 10.09
C ASP A 436 14.67 -17.70 9.56
N PRO A 437 15.48 -17.90 8.50
CA PRO A 437 15.67 -19.20 7.90
C PRO A 437 16.40 -20.19 8.82
N VAL A 438 17.18 -19.71 9.80
CA VAL A 438 17.90 -20.57 10.73
C VAL A 438 16.96 -21.20 11.74
N THR A 439 16.14 -20.38 12.41
CA THR A 439 15.12 -20.88 13.36
C THR A 439 14.08 -21.75 12.67
N ALA A 440 13.72 -21.44 11.42
CA ALA A 440 12.78 -22.25 10.66
C ALA A 440 13.37 -23.61 10.22
N ALA A 441 14.69 -23.75 10.16
CA ALA A 441 15.37 -25.00 9.80
C ALA A 441 15.60 -25.94 10.99
N VAL A 442 15.53 -25.47 12.22
CA VAL A 442 15.72 -26.21 13.47
C VAL A 442 14.39 -26.72 14.01
#